data_929808996babfa5b5b178c4190b87241
#
_entry.id   929808996babfa5b5b178c4190b87241
#
_cell.length_a   1.000
_cell.length_b   1.000
_cell.length_c   1.000
_cell.angle_alpha   90.00
_cell.angle_beta   90.00
_cell.angle_gamma   90.00
#
_symmetry.space_group_name_H-M   'P 1'
#
loop_
_entity.id
_entity.type
_entity.pdbx_description
1 polymer ?
#
loop_
_entity_poly.entity_id
_entity_poly.type
_entity_poly.pdbx_seq_one_letter_code
_entity_poly.pdbx_strand_id
1 'polypeptide(L)'
;MKLHGADWNDAMDMAWENGESVAFTCAYAGNMKNIAEYLRKLQEKEMFDRIEVAEEMEILFTGDRELYESPEKKQQLLRQYTEKCAHDISGNTIVIRLDQLSRNLDEKAD
;
A
#
# COMPACT_ATOMS: atom_id res chain seq x y z
N MET A 1 -9.04 -7.27 3.55
CA MET A 1 -9.12 -5.84 3.23
C MET A 1 -10.50 -5.33 3.55
N LYS A 2 -10.59 -4.30 4.35
CA LYS A 2 -11.87 -3.63 4.66
C LYS A 2 -12.18 -2.64 3.55
N LEU A 3 -13.39 -2.74 2.99
CA LEU A 3 -13.87 -1.83 1.96
C LEU A 3 -14.95 -0.93 2.56
N HIS A 4 -14.75 0.39 2.47
CA HIS A 4 -15.77 1.37 2.79
C HIS A 4 -16.60 1.66 1.54
N GLY A 5 -17.94 1.60 1.67
CA GLY A 5 -18.84 2.01 0.60
C GLY A 5 -18.78 1.13 -0.66
N ALA A 6 -18.79 -0.18 -0.49
CA ALA A 6 -18.87 -1.12 -1.60
C ALA A 6 -20.32 -1.21 -2.10
N ASP A 7 -20.83 -0.15 -2.67
CA ASP A 7 -22.20 0.01 -3.20
C ASP A 7 -22.59 -0.98 -4.32
N TRP A 8 -21.61 -1.69 -4.87
CA TRP A 8 -21.82 -2.78 -5.83
C TRP A 8 -22.14 -4.15 -5.16
N ASN A 9 -22.01 -4.26 -3.83
CA ASN A 9 -22.22 -5.51 -3.09
C ASN A 9 -22.98 -5.26 -1.77
N ASP A 10 -24.29 -5.31 -1.82
CA ASP A 10 -25.21 -5.09 -0.69
C ASP A 10 -24.90 -6.00 0.52
N ALA A 11 -24.33 -7.18 0.30
CA ALA A 11 -23.93 -8.07 1.38
C ALA A 11 -22.77 -7.52 2.22
N MET A 12 -21.94 -6.66 1.66
CA MET A 12 -20.86 -5.99 2.40
C MET A 12 -21.38 -4.82 3.22
N ASP A 13 -22.46 -4.17 2.80
CA ASP A 13 -23.11 -3.11 3.57
C ASP A 13 -23.68 -3.65 4.89
N MET A 14 -24.09 -4.92 4.93
CA MET A 14 -24.55 -5.60 6.15
C MET A 14 -23.42 -5.88 7.14
N ALA A 15 -22.16 -5.85 6.72
CA ALA A 15 -20.98 -6.13 7.52
C ALA A 15 -19.95 -4.99 7.51
N TRP A 16 -20.43 -3.77 7.42
CA TRP A 16 -19.62 -2.57 7.22
C TRP A 16 -18.58 -2.31 8.32
N GLU A 17 -18.81 -2.76 9.55
CA GLU A 17 -17.86 -2.59 10.66
C GLU A 17 -16.67 -3.55 10.58
N ASN A 18 -16.96 -4.83 10.30
CA ASN A 18 -15.99 -5.92 10.40
C ASN A 18 -15.88 -6.76 9.11
N GLY A 19 -16.66 -6.43 8.10
CA GLY A 19 -16.64 -7.15 6.83
C GLY A 19 -15.32 -6.92 6.07
N GLU A 20 -14.79 -8.01 5.50
CA GLU A 20 -13.61 -7.99 4.64
C GLU A 20 -13.85 -8.78 3.36
N SER A 21 -13.30 -8.32 2.25
CA SER A 21 -13.36 -9.03 0.99
C SER A 21 -12.10 -9.84 0.75
N VAL A 22 -12.21 -11.16 0.80
CA VAL A 22 -11.12 -12.08 0.45
C VAL A 22 -10.69 -11.89 -1.00
N ALA A 23 -11.65 -11.74 -1.92
CA ALA A 23 -11.35 -11.55 -3.34
C ALA A 23 -10.53 -10.28 -3.59
N PHE A 24 -10.89 -9.16 -2.98
CA PHE A 24 -10.11 -7.93 -3.10
C PHE A 24 -8.75 -8.02 -2.40
N THR A 25 -8.67 -8.68 -1.24
CA THR A 25 -7.39 -8.92 -0.57
C THR A 25 -6.43 -9.66 -1.49
N CYS A 26 -6.88 -10.76 -2.11
CA CYS A 26 -6.07 -11.53 -3.07
C CYS A 26 -5.70 -10.69 -4.31
N ALA A 27 -6.64 -9.92 -4.87
CA ALA A 27 -6.39 -9.09 -6.04
C ALA A 27 -5.34 -8.02 -5.76
N TYR A 28 -5.43 -7.32 -4.63
CA TYR A 28 -4.47 -6.28 -4.26
C TYR A 28 -3.10 -6.86 -3.90
N ALA A 29 -3.04 -8.00 -3.20
CA ALA A 29 -1.78 -8.70 -2.95
C ALA A 29 -1.11 -9.10 -4.27
N GLY A 30 -1.87 -9.67 -5.21
CA GLY A 30 -1.39 -9.99 -6.55
C GLY A 30 -0.88 -8.76 -7.32
N ASN A 31 -1.59 -7.63 -7.23
CA ASN A 31 -1.15 -6.38 -7.84
C ASN A 31 0.15 -5.84 -7.22
N MET A 32 0.32 -5.90 -5.90
CA MET A 32 1.56 -5.50 -5.24
C MET A 32 2.74 -6.37 -5.71
N LYS A 33 2.57 -7.69 -5.81
CA LYS A 33 3.59 -8.60 -6.35
C LYS A 33 3.95 -8.29 -7.80
N ASN A 34 2.97 -8.04 -8.64
CA ASN A 34 3.21 -7.66 -10.04
C ASN A 34 3.99 -6.35 -10.15
N ILE A 35 3.63 -5.33 -9.36
CA ILE A 35 4.35 -4.05 -9.33
C ILE A 35 5.79 -4.28 -8.86
N ALA A 36 6.00 -5.05 -7.78
CA ALA A 36 7.34 -5.37 -7.29
C ALA A 36 8.20 -6.06 -8.36
N GLU A 37 7.63 -6.99 -9.12
CA GLU A 37 8.31 -7.64 -10.23
C GLU A 37 8.66 -6.66 -11.38
N TYR A 38 7.74 -5.76 -11.74
CA TYR A 38 8.03 -4.72 -12.73
C TYR A 38 9.16 -3.80 -12.31
N LEU A 39 9.18 -3.37 -11.04
CA LEU A 39 10.25 -2.52 -10.51
C LEU A 39 11.62 -3.22 -10.60
N ARG A 40 11.69 -4.51 -10.29
CA ARG A 40 12.93 -5.30 -10.45
C ARG A 40 13.38 -5.39 -11.92
N LYS A 41 12.45 -5.64 -12.84
CA LYS A 41 12.75 -5.68 -14.26
C LYS A 41 13.27 -4.34 -14.80
N LEU A 42 12.75 -3.22 -14.32
CA LEU A 42 13.25 -1.89 -14.67
C LEU A 42 14.68 -1.67 -14.15
N GLN A 43 14.97 -2.12 -12.95
CA GLN A 43 16.28 -2.05 -12.33
C GLN A 43 17.29 -2.97 -13.04
N GLU A 44 16.91 -4.21 -13.35
CA GLU A 44 17.75 -5.17 -14.09
C GLU A 44 18.14 -4.67 -15.49
N LYS A 45 17.26 -3.90 -16.13
CA LYS A 45 17.52 -3.27 -17.44
C LYS A 45 18.30 -1.95 -17.31
N GLU A 46 18.74 -1.59 -16.13
CA GLU A 46 19.46 -0.33 -15.85
C GLU A 46 18.71 0.93 -16.34
N MET A 47 17.38 0.84 -16.45
CA MET A 47 16.57 1.98 -16.88
C MET A 47 16.42 3.01 -15.79
N PHE A 48 16.13 2.53 -14.56
CA PHE A 48 15.94 3.37 -13.36
C PHE A 48 16.40 2.58 -12.14
N ASP A 49 16.95 3.28 -11.16
CA ASP A 49 17.28 2.75 -9.84
C ASP A 49 16.43 3.39 -8.72
N ARG A 50 15.73 4.46 -9.04
CA ARG A 50 14.94 5.28 -8.12
C ARG A 50 13.67 5.78 -8.78
N ILE A 51 12.69 6.13 -7.95
CA ILE A 51 11.42 6.72 -8.36
C ILE A 51 11.07 7.88 -7.41
N GLU A 52 10.44 8.91 -7.94
CA GLU A 52 9.83 9.97 -7.14
C GLU A 52 8.39 9.63 -6.84
N VAL A 53 7.99 9.81 -5.58
CA VAL A 53 6.61 9.63 -5.12
C VAL A 53 6.23 10.81 -4.22
N ALA A 54 4.94 11.05 -4.03
CA ALA A 54 4.46 12.09 -3.11
C ALA A 54 5.00 11.84 -1.70
N GLU A 55 5.44 12.89 -1.02
CA GLU A 55 6.05 12.77 0.31
C GLU A 55 5.11 12.16 1.34
N GLU A 56 3.80 12.34 1.19
CA GLU A 56 2.79 11.77 2.06
C GLU A 56 2.82 10.22 2.05
N MET A 57 3.30 9.64 0.95
CA MET A 57 3.41 8.18 0.80
C MET A 57 4.59 7.57 1.58
N GLU A 58 5.55 8.39 2.03
CA GLU A 58 6.74 7.91 2.75
C GLU A 58 6.39 6.96 3.88
N ILE A 59 5.39 7.33 4.68
CA ILE A 59 4.94 6.55 5.82
C ILE A 59 4.46 5.14 5.43
N LEU A 60 3.97 4.96 4.21
CA LEU A 60 3.53 3.67 3.72
C LEU A 60 4.70 2.74 3.38
N PHE A 61 5.89 3.27 3.14
CA PHE A 61 7.07 2.50 2.70
C PHE A 61 8.15 2.35 3.77
N THR A 62 7.91 2.87 4.98
CA THR A 62 8.87 2.82 6.10
C THR A 62 8.65 1.65 7.06
N GLY A 63 7.54 0.92 6.90
CA GLY A 63 7.22 -0.22 7.74
C GLY A 63 8.05 -1.46 7.39
N ASP A 64 8.20 -2.31 8.38
CA ASP A 64 8.77 -3.64 8.25
C ASP A 64 7.68 -4.73 8.36
N ARG A 65 8.09 -5.99 8.20
CA ARG A 65 7.18 -7.13 8.28
C ARG A 65 6.45 -7.20 9.63
N GLU A 66 7.11 -6.89 10.74
CA GLU A 66 6.49 -6.92 12.07
C GLU A 66 5.34 -5.91 12.18
N LEU A 67 5.47 -4.75 11.55
CA LEU A 67 4.40 -3.76 11.45
C LEU A 67 3.21 -4.31 10.65
N TYR A 68 3.48 -4.97 9.54
CA TYR A 68 2.43 -5.48 8.65
C TYR A 68 1.71 -6.71 9.20
N GLU A 69 2.31 -7.45 10.11
CA GLU A 69 1.68 -8.57 10.82
C GLU A 69 0.75 -8.12 11.96
N SER A 70 0.88 -6.87 12.47
CA SER A 70 0.02 -6.34 13.54
C SER A 70 -1.16 -5.53 12.99
N PRO A 71 -2.42 -5.98 13.20
CA PRO A 71 -3.61 -5.22 12.79
C PRO A 71 -3.67 -3.81 13.39
N GLU A 72 -3.27 -3.66 14.65
CA GLU A 72 -3.29 -2.38 15.38
C GLU A 72 -2.27 -1.40 14.80
N LYS A 73 -1.04 -1.87 14.56
CA LYS A 73 0.02 -1.07 13.96
C LYS A 73 -0.35 -0.64 12.54
N LYS A 74 -0.93 -1.56 11.74
CA LYS A 74 -1.45 -1.24 10.38
C LYS A 74 -2.54 -0.17 10.42
N GLN A 75 -3.51 -0.28 11.32
CA GLN A 75 -4.55 0.72 11.45
C GLN A 75 -4.00 2.08 11.87
N GLN A 76 -3.03 2.11 12.77
CA GLN A 76 -2.37 3.36 13.17
C GLN A 76 -1.63 4.01 11.99
N LEU A 77 -0.89 3.22 11.21
CA LEU A 77 -0.20 3.68 10.01
C LEU A 77 -1.18 4.30 9.00
N LEU A 78 -2.30 3.61 8.73
CA LEU A 78 -3.32 4.07 7.79
C LEU A 78 -4.02 5.35 8.28
N ARG A 79 -4.27 5.49 9.57
CA ARG A 79 -4.80 6.73 10.14
C ARG A 79 -3.84 7.89 9.94
N GLN A 80 -2.55 7.70 10.24
CA GLN A 80 -1.52 8.73 10.03
C GLN A 80 -1.42 9.13 8.56
N TYR A 81 -1.48 8.16 7.64
CA TYR A 81 -1.51 8.45 6.20
C TYR A 81 -2.75 9.24 5.80
N THR A 82 -3.93 8.80 6.25
CA THR A 82 -5.19 9.49 5.95
C THR A 82 -5.21 10.91 6.51
N GLU A 83 -4.69 11.13 7.72
CA GLU A 83 -4.58 12.45 8.32
C GLU A 83 -3.65 13.37 7.53
N LYS A 84 -2.51 12.86 7.04
CA LYS A 84 -1.60 13.62 6.17
C LYS A 84 -2.26 14.06 4.85
N CYS A 85 -3.16 13.24 4.31
CA CYS A 85 -3.83 13.50 3.03
C CYS A 85 -5.20 14.18 3.18
N ALA A 86 -5.68 14.46 4.41
CA ALA A 86 -7.06 14.85 4.67
C ALA A 86 -7.45 16.25 4.19
N HIS A 87 -6.49 17.17 4.11
CA HIS A 87 -6.76 18.58 3.81
C HIS A 87 -6.05 19.05 2.55
N ASP A 88 -4.72 19.05 2.55
CA ASP A 88 -3.90 19.50 1.43
C ASP A 88 -2.73 18.54 1.22
N ILE A 89 -2.51 18.19 -0.04
CA ILE A 89 -1.29 17.48 -0.45
C ILE A 89 -0.20 18.52 -0.65
N SER A 90 0.98 18.29 -0.04
CA SER A 90 2.09 19.24 -0.03
C SER A 90 2.61 19.60 -1.42
N GLY A 91 2.46 18.68 -2.39
CA GLY A 91 3.06 18.77 -3.72
C GLY A 91 4.57 18.46 -3.73
N ASN A 92 5.15 18.15 -2.58
CA ASN A 92 6.54 17.71 -2.48
C ASN A 92 6.69 16.25 -2.88
N THR A 93 7.89 15.87 -3.30
CA THR A 93 8.24 14.49 -3.63
C THR A 93 9.41 14.02 -2.80
N ILE A 94 9.47 12.71 -2.57
CA ILE A 94 10.61 12.00 -2.03
C ILE A 94 11.12 10.99 -3.06
N VAL A 95 12.40 10.66 -2.96
CA VAL A 95 13.04 9.68 -3.84
C VAL A 95 13.18 8.36 -3.10
N ILE A 96 12.64 7.29 -3.67
CA ILE A 96 12.71 5.92 -3.13
C ILE A 96 13.50 5.05 -4.10
N ARG A 97 14.34 4.16 -3.56
CA ARG A 97 15.06 3.16 -4.34
C ARG A 97 14.11 2.03 -4.78
N LEU A 98 14.24 1.56 -6.02
CA LEU A 98 13.38 0.51 -6.55
C LEU A 98 13.53 -0.83 -5.79
N ASP A 99 14.73 -1.17 -5.33
CA ASP A 99 14.97 -2.38 -4.53
C ASP A 99 14.30 -2.31 -3.15
N GLN A 100 14.25 -1.14 -2.54
CA GLN A 100 13.53 -0.91 -1.28
C GLN A 100 12.02 -1.01 -1.49
N LEU A 101 11.50 -0.33 -2.52
CA LEU A 101 10.06 -0.32 -2.82
C LEU A 101 9.56 -1.72 -3.20
N SER A 102 10.29 -2.46 -4.03
CA SER A 102 9.90 -3.81 -4.43
C SER A 102 9.83 -4.79 -3.26
N ARG A 103 10.80 -4.72 -2.33
CA ARG A 103 10.76 -5.53 -1.10
C ARG A 103 9.58 -5.17 -0.22
N ASN A 104 9.32 -3.88 -0.02
CA ASN A 104 8.22 -3.42 0.80
C ASN A 104 6.85 -3.87 0.24
N LEU A 105 6.68 -3.85 -1.07
CA LEU A 105 5.47 -4.33 -1.72
C LEU A 105 5.29 -5.85 -1.59
N ASP A 106 6.37 -6.63 -1.69
CA ASP A 106 6.32 -8.07 -1.45
C ASP A 106 5.93 -8.39 0.00
N GLU A 107 6.56 -7.74 0.98
CA GLU A 107 6.27 -7.94 2.40
C GLU A 107 4.81 -7.60 2.78
N LYS A 108 4.20 -6.63 2.08
CA LYS A 108 2.78 -6.31 2.25
C LYS A 108 1.85 -7.31 1.59
N ALA A 109 2.32 -7.98 0.54
CA ALA A 109 1.52 -8.93 -0.23
C ALA A 109 1.50 -10.34 0.39
N ASP A 110 2.49 -10.68 1.23
CA ASP A 110 2.60 -11.95 1.97
C ASP A 110 1.75 -11.95 3.23
#